data_f3d48df2628bee0e7e4776ddeeb47dc3
#
_entry.id   f3d48df2628bee0e7e4776ddeeb47dc3
#
_cell.length_a   1.000
_cell.length_b   1.000
_cell.length_c   1.000
_cell.angle_alpha   90.00
_cell.angle_beta   90.00
_cell.angle_gamma   90.00
#
_symmetry.space_group_name_H-M   'P 1'
#
loop_
_entity.id
_entity.type
_entity.pdbx_description
1 polymer ?
#
loop_
_entity_poly.entity_id
_entity_poly.type
_entity_poly.pdbx_seq_one_letter_code
_entity_poly.pdbx_strand_id
1 'polypeptide(L)'
;MLSNFLVGIREGLEAALIVGILIAYIVKVGNRKHLAAVWAGVAVALTLSFATGGFLAFTSAELSERGEQLFAGTTSLVAVGLVTWMVFWMKRSARNLKSELHGKMEEAQSIGRVAIIGAAFFAVAREGLETALFVYANFKTVTSDSAPSIGLILGLVTAVLLGILIYRQSIKLNLTKFFTITGVALVVVAAGVLSYGIHELQEFGALPGPDALAWNVSDYIAKESIAGSILAGTIGFQPKTSWLQLFAWLAYLGVVIPLYLRPAQKSVAKNSLTSVK
;
A
#
# COMPACT_ATOMS: atom_id res chain seq x y z
N MET A 1 -5.34 12.74 -5.49
CA MET A 1 -4.06 13.33 -5.01
C MET A 1 -3.69 12.87 -3.60
N LEU A 2 -4.51 13.12 -2.57
CA LEU A 2 -4.19 12.78 -1.17
C LEU A 2 -4.01 11.27 -0.94
N SER A 3 -4.86 10.41 -1.49
CA SER A 3 -4.73 8.95 -1.37
C SER A 3 -3.40 8.44 -1.90
N ASN A 4 -2.99 8.89 -3.10
CA ASN A 4 -1.70 8.48 -3.69
C ASN A 4 -0.51 9.08 -2.94
N PHE A 5 -0.66 10.27 -2.34
CA PHE A 5 0.32 10.81 -1.41
C PHE A 5 0.47 9.93 -0.15
N LEU A 6 -0.65 9.50 0.44
CA LEU A 6 -0.63 8.61 1.62
C LEU A 6 -0.02 7.24 1.31
N VAL A 7 -0.33 6.68 0.15
CA VAL A 7 0.32 5.45 -0.34
C VAL A 7 1.81 5.69 -0.53
N GLY A 8 2.19 6.74 -1.27
CA GLY A 8 3.59 7.05 -1.57
C GLY A 8 4.43 7.32 -0.32
N ILE A 9 3.90 8.08 0.67
CA ILE A 9 4.63 8.33 1.92
C ILE A 9 4.77 7.07 2.76
N ARG A 10 3.75 6.22 2.79
CA ARG A 10 3.77 5.00 3.59
C ARG A 10 4.70 3.95 2.99
N GLU A 11 4.46 3.53 1.76
CA GLU A 11 5.25 2.48 1.10
C GLU A 11 6.70 2.96 0.83
N GLY A 12 6.83 4.24 0.44
CA GLY A 12 8.14 4.86 0.30
C GLY A 12 8.94 4.91 1.60
N LEU A 13 8.29 5.19 2.75
CA LEU A 13 8.96 5.16 4.05
C LEU A 13 9.32 3.73 4.47
N GLU A 14 8.46 2.74 4.20
CA GLU A 14 8.76 1.33 4.43
C GLU A 14 9.99 0.90 3.62
N ALA A 15 9.98 1.15 2.32
CA ALA A 15 11.13 0.88 1.45
C ALA A 15 12.41 1.61 1.92
N ALA A 16 12.30 2.89 2.28
CA ALA A 16 13.43 3.68 2.78
C ALA A 16 14.00 3.12 4.10
N LEU A 17 13.13 2.66 5.02
CA LEU A 17 13.53 2.01 6.27
C LEU A 17 14.20 0.66 6.00
N ILE A 18 13.63 -0.16 5.12
CA ILE A 18 14.20 -1.45 4.72
C ILE A 18 15.62 -1.23 4.16
N VAL A 19 15.76 -0.37 3.15
CA VAL A 19 17.06 -0.05 2.54
C VAL A 19 18.03 0.53 3.58
N GLY A 20 17.56 1.45 4.43
CA GLY A 20 18.36 2.03 5.51
C GLY A 20 18.88 0.99 6.50
N ILE A 21 18.05 0.02 6.90
CA ILE A 21 18.45 -1.08 7.79
C ILE A 21 19.48 -1.98 7.12
N LEU A 22 19.29 -2.34 5.84
CA LEU A 22 20.22 -3.18 5.08
C LEU A 22 21.57 -2.49 4.91
N ILE A 23 21.59 -1.20 4.55
CA ILE A 23 22.83 -0.40 4.44
C ILE A 23 23.50 -0.28 5.81
N ALA A 24 22.76 0.05 6.86
CA ALA A 24 23.33 0.18 8.21
C ALA A 24 23.96 -1.13 8.69
N TYR A 25 23.33 -2.27 8.40
CA TYR A 25 23.88 -3.59 8.71
C TYR A 25 25.21 -3.85 7.98
N ILE A 26 25.24 -3.67 6.65
CA ILE A 26 26.45 -3.86 5.83
C ILE A 26 27.61 -2.98 6.27
N VAL A 27 27.31 -1.70 6.61
CA VAL A 27 28.32 -0.76 7.11
C VAL A 27 28.82 -1.17 8.50
N LYS A 28 27.94 -1.62 9.38
CA LYS A 28 28.27 -2.05 10.76
C LYS A 28 29.20 -3.29 10.76
N VAL A 29 28.97 -4.23 9.85
CA VAL A 29 29.79 -5.45 9.71
C VAL A 29 31.12 -5.18 8.98
N GLY A 30 31.34 -3.94 8.53
CA GLY A 30 32.59 -3.55 7.85
C GLY A 30 32.69 -3.99 6.38
N ASN A 31 31.62 -4.55 5.81
CA ASN A 31 31.61 -5.19 4.49
C ASN A 31 31.11 -4.26 3.37
N ARG A 32 31.59 -3.01 3.36
CA ARG A 32 31.13 -1.95 2.44
C ARG A 32 31.15 -2.33 0.94
N LYS A 33 31.99 -3.31 0.53
CA LYS A 33 32.03 -3.82 -0.84
C LYS A 33 30.71 -4.40 -1.32
N HIS A 34 29.82 -4.81 -0.39
CA HIS A 34 28.50 -5.36 -0.71
C HIS A 34 27.41 -4.30 -0.86
N LEU A 35 27.67 -3.01 -0.60
CA LEU A 35 26.70 -1.94 -0.82
C LEU A 35 26.22 -1.89 -2.27
N ALA A 36 27.11 -2.12 -3.23
CA ALA A 36 26.72 -2.19 -4.64
C ALA A 36 25.73 -3.33 -4.94
N ALA A 37 25.83 -4.46 -4.23
CA ALA A 37 24.89 -5.57 -4.36
C ALA A 37 23.50 -5.22 -3.79
N VAL A 38 23.45 -4.53 -2.64
CA VAL A 38 22.17 -4.02 -2.07
C VAL A 38 21.50 -3.08 -3.06
N TRP A 39 22.24 -2.09 -3.60
CA TRP A 39 21.67 -1.14 -4.56
C TRP A 39 21.26 -1.81 -5.88
N ALA A 40 21.98 -2.85 -6.33
CA ALA A 40 21.56 -3.62 -7.49
C ALA A 40 20.23 -4.33 -7.25
N GLY A 41 20.03 -4.96 -6.08
CA GLY A 41 18.75 -5.56 -5.70
C GLY A 41 17.60 -4.55 -5.65
N VAL A 42 17.84 -3.36 -5.05
CA VAL A 42 16.88 -2.26 -5.02
C VAL A 42 16.53 -1.78 -6.43
N ALA A 43 17.53 -1.59 -7.31
CA ALA A 43 17.30 -1.14 -8.69
C ALA A 43 16.45 -2.14 -9.48
N VAL A 44 16.72 -3.44 -9.35
CA VAL A 44 15.91 -4.50 -9.99
C VAL A 44 14.49 -4.50 -9.46
N ALA A 45 14.30 -4.32 -8.14
CA ALA A 45 12.98 -4.24 -7.52
C ALA A 45 12.17 -3.04 -8.05
N LEU A 46 12.78 -1.87 -8.11
CA LEU A 46 12.14 -0.66 -8.65
C LEU A 46 11.77 -0.84 -10.14
N THR A 47 12.69 -1.40 -10.94
CA THR A 47 12.42 -1.67 -12.36
C THR A 47 11.22 -2.60 -12.54
N LEU A 48 11.14 -3.68 -11.75
CA LEU A 48 10.00 -4.59 -11.77
C LEU A 48 8.70 -3.89 -11.38
N SER A 49 8.74 -3.04 -10.36
CA SER A 49 7.55 -2.30 -9.89
C SER A 49 7.02 -1.34 -10.95
N PHE A 50 7.92 -0.59 -11.61
CA PHE A 50 7.53 0.29 -12.73
C PHE A 50 7.04 -0.50 -13.95
N ALA A 51 7.67 -1.64 -14.25
CA ALA A 51 7.23 -2.52 -15.34
C ALA A 51 5.83 -3.08 -15.06
N THR A 52 5.54 -3.49 -13.82
CA THR A 52 4.22 -3.97 -13.41
C THR A 52 3.16 -2.86 -13.53
N GLY A 53 3.43 -1.65 -13.04
CA GLY A 53 2.53 -0.52 -13.18
C GLY A 53 2.27 -0.14 -14.64
N GLY A 54 3.31 -0.10 -15.47
CA GLY A 54 3.20 0.14 -16.90
C GLY A 54 2.42 -0.95 -17.63
N PHE A 55 2.65 -2.22 -17.30
CA PHE A 55 1.90 -3.35 -17.85
C PHE A 55 0.41 -3.27 -17.53
N LEU A 56 0.05 -2.97 -16.28
CA LEU A 56 -1.34 -2.80 -15.88
C LEU A 56 -2.01 -1.63 -16.62
N ALA A 57 -1.31 -0.51 -16.76
CA ALA A 57 -1.81 0.66 -17.48
C ALA A 57 -2.01 0.35 -18.98
N PHE A 58 -1.03 -0.31 -19.62
CA PHE A 58 -1.11 -0.70 -21.03
C PHE A 58 -2.24 -1.70 -21.29
N THR A 59 -2.32 -2.77 -20.47
CA THR A 59 -3.37 -3.79 -20.63
C THR A 59 -4.76 -3.19 -20.51
N SER A 60 -4.98 -2.26 -19.59
CA SER A 60 -6.29 -1.63 -19.43
C SER A 60 -6.67 -0.68 -20.58
N ALA A 61 -5.69 -0.09 -21.25
CA ALA A 61 -5.92 0.84 -22.37
C ALA A 61 -6.35 0.12 -23.66
N GLU A 62 -6.03 -1.16 -23.81
CA GLU A 62 -6.36 -1.96 -24.99
C GLU A 62 -7.65 -2.78 -24.85
N LEU A 63 -8.29 -2.75 -23.67
CA LEU A 63 -9.53 -3.48 -23.45
C LEU A 63 -10.74 -2.75 -24.08
N SER A 64 -11.72 -3.54 -24.52
CA SER A 64 -13.05 -3.00 -24.81
C SER A 64 -13.66 -2.42 -23.54
N GLU A 65 -14.62 -1.50 -23.65
CA GLU A 65 -15.31 -0.87 -22.52
C GLU A 65 -15.79 -1.89 -21.47
N ARG A 66 -16.43 -2.98 -21.91
CA ARG A 66 -16.84 -4.08 -21.04
C ARG A 66 -15.65 -4.81 -20.41
N GLY A 67 -14.57 -5.03 -21.16
CA GLY A 67 -13.34 -5.64 -20.65
C GLY A 67 -12.68 -4.76 -19.59
N GLU A 68 -12.68 -3.44 -19.82
CA GLU A 68 -12.15 -2.47 -18.89
C GLU A 68 -12.93 -2.47 -17.55
N GLN A 69 -14.26 -2.48 -17.58
CA GLN A 69 -15.12 -2.55 -16.38
C GLN A 69 -14.83 -3.81 -15.57
N LEU A 70 -14.78 -4.99 -16.20
CA LEU A 70 -14.47 -6.24 -15.50
C LEU A 70 -13.06 -6.22 -14.91
N PHE A 71 -12.07 -5.74 -15.68
CA PHE A 71 -10.68 -5.66 -15.25
C PHE A 71 -10.51 -4.66 -14.10
N ALA A 72 -11.09 -3.46 -14.20
CA ALA A 72 -11.06 -2.45 -13.16
C ALA A 72 -11.76 -2.92 -11.89
N GLY A 73 -12.94 -3.53 -12.01
CA GLY A 73 -13.69 -4.08 -10.89
C GLY A 73 -12.92 -5.17 -10.15
N THR A 74 -12.44 -6.19 -10.87
CA THR A 74 -11.70 -7.31 -10.27
C THR A 74 -10.37 -6.88 -9.67
N THR A 75 -9.61 -6.05 -10.36
CA THR A 75 -8.33 -5.51 -9.87
C THR A 75 -8.53 -4.67 -8.60
N SER A 76 -9.60 -3.88 -8.53
CA SER A 76 -9.95 -3.10 -7.34
C SER A 76 -10.25 -4.00 -6.14
N LEU A 77 -11.01 -5.09 -6.31
CA LEU A 77 -11.27 -6.04 -5.23
C LEU A 77 -9.99 -6.73 -4.74
N VAL A 78 -9.12 -7.14 -5.66
CA VAL A 78 -7.81 -7.72 -5.33
C VAL A 78 -6.96 -6.71 -4.55
N ALA A 79 -6.90 -5.45 -5.02
CA ALA A 79 -6.16 -4.39 -4.34
C ALA A 79 -6.67 -4.14 -2.92
N VAL A 80 -7.99 -4.09 -2.70
CA VAL A 80 -8.60 -3.96 -1.36
C VAL A 80 -8.21 -5.12 -0.45
N GLY A 81 -8.24 -6.35 -0.97
CA GLY A 81 -7.81 -7.55 -0.23
C GLY A 81 -6.34 -7.47 0.19
N LEU A 82 -5.46 -7.10 -0.75
CA LEU A 82 -4.01 -6.95 -0.51
C LEU A 82 -3.72 -5.84 0.50
N VAL A 83 -4.33 -4.66 0.34
CA VAL A 83 -4.16 -3.53 1.29
C VAL A 83 -4.65 -3.91 2.67
N THR A 84 -5.82 -4.55 2.78
CA THR A 84 -6.35 -5.00 4.07
C THR A 84 -5.38 -5.98 4.73
N TRP A 85 -4.95 -7.01 4.01
CA TRP A 85 -3.97 -7.98 4.53
C TRP A 85 -2.67 -7.29 4.94
N MET A 86 -2.13 -6.41 4.11
CA MET A 86 -0.90 -5.66 4.34
C MET A 86 -0.97 -4.80 5.62
N VAL A 87 -2.05 -4.03 5.80
CA VAL A 87 -2.24 -3.16 6.97
C VAL A 87 -2.22 -3.98 8.27
N PHE A 88 -2.88 -5.15 8.31
CA PHE A 88 -2.86 -6.05 9.46
C PHE A 88 -1.50 -6.71 9.68
N TRP A 89 -0.85 -7.14 8.60
CA TRP A 89 0.48 -7.75 8.66
C TRP A 89 1.52 -6.77 9.21
N MET A 90 1.54 -5.54 8.69
CA MET A 90 2.45 -4.48 9.14
C MET A 90 2.32 -4.17 10.62
N LYS A 91 1.09 -4.10 11.13
CA LYS A 91 0.87 -3.89 12.57
C LYS A 91 1.54 -4.96 13.43
N ARG A 92 1.65 -6.18 12.92
CA ARG A 92 2.32 -7.31 13.60
C ARG A 92 3.83 -7.29 13.40
N SER A 93 4.27 -7.04 12.18
CA SER A 93 5.69 -7.14 11.77
C SER A 93 6.54 -5.92 12.12
N ALA A 94 5.96 -4.72 12.25
CA ALA A 94 6.71 -3.48 12.46
C ALA A 94 7.68 -3.52 13.66
N ARG A 95 7.38 -4.35 14.68
CA ARG A 95 8.23 -4.49 15.87
C ARG A 95 9.48 -5.34 15.63
N ASN A 96 9.42 -6.31 14.73
CA ASN A 96 10.46 -7.31 14.49
C ASN A 96 11.22 -7.09 13.17
N LEU A 97 10.80 -6.11 12.37
CA LEU A 97 11.33 -5.84 11.03
C LEU A 97 12.86 -5.75 11.01
N LYS A 98 13.43 -5.03 11.98
CA LYS A 98 14.89 -4.85 12.07
C LYS A 98 15.63 -6.16 12.33
N SER A 99 15.16 -7.00 13.25
CA SER A 99 15.81 -8.29 13.57
C SER A 99 15.65 -9.30 12.42
N GLU A 100 14.49 -9.32 11.77
CA GLU A 100 14.22 -10.16 10.62
C GLU A 100 15.12 -9.81 9.43
N LEU A 101 15.24 -8.52 9.09
CA LEU A 101 16.10 -8.06 8.01
C LEU A 101 17.59 -8.30 8.31
N HIS A 102 18.00 -8.16 9.56
CA HIS A 102 19.37 -8.49 9.96
C HIS A 102 19.68 -9.98 9.78
N GLY A 103 18.77 -10.88 10.21
CA GLY A 103 18.96 -12.32 10.03
C GLY A 103 19.03 -12.73 8.55
N LYS A 104 18.11 -12.23 7.71
CA LYS A 104 18.14 -12.47 6.26
C LYS A 104 19.43 -11.97 5.60
N MET A 105 19.94 -10.83 6.04
CA MET A 105 21.17 -10.27 5.48
C MET A 105 22.42 -11.01 5.95
N GLU A 106 22.44 -11.48 7.21
CA GLU A 106 23.51 -12.33 7.75
C GLU A 106 23.60 -13.65 6.97
N GLU A 107 22.47 -14.32 6.77
CA GLU A 107 22.40 -15.52 5.94
C GLU A 107 22.83 -15.25 4.49
N ALA A 108 22.35 -14.19 3.87
CA ALA A 108 22.72 -13.80 2.52
C ALA A 108 24.22 -13.51 2.37
N GLN A 109 24.85 -12.91 3.39
CA GLN A 109 26.31 -12.68 3.37
C GLN A 109 27.12 -13.97 3.40
N SER A 110 26.65 -15.00 4.12
CA SER A 110 27.33 -16.30 4.16
C SER A 110 27.29 -17.03 2.82
N ILE A 111 26.23 -16.81 2.02
CA ILE A 111 26.03 -17.42 0.70
C ILE A 111 26.80 -16.65 -0.40
N GLY A 112 26.83 -15.31 -0.33
CA GLY A 112 27.57 -14.46 -1.25
C GLY A 112 26.79 -13.33 -1.90
N ARG A 113 27.42 -12.67 -2.88
CA ARG A 113 26.93 -11.43 -3.50
C ARG A 113 25.53 -11.57 -4.14
N VAL A 114 25.25 -12.69 -4.79
CA VAL A 114 23.95 -12.93 -5.46
C VAL A 114 22.82 -13.04 -4.44
N ALA A 115 23.07 -13.70 -3.31
CA ALA A 115 22.09 -13.81 -2.23
C ALA A 115 21.78 -12.44 -1.58
N ILE A 116 22.78 -11.54 -1.47
CA ILE A 116 22.59 -10.16 -1.00
C ILE A 116 21.69 -9.37 -1.97
N ILE A 117 21.92 -9.51 -3.28
CA ILE A 117 21.06 -8.91 -4.31
C ILE A 117 19.63 -9.43 -4.15
N GLY A 118 19.47 -10.75 -4.03
CA GLY A 118 18.16 -11.39 -3.84
C GLY A 118 17.46 -10.92 -2.57
N ALA A 119 18.15 -10.88 -1.43
CA ALA A 119 17.59 -10.42 -0.16
C ALA A 119 17.12 -8.96 -0.24
N ALA A 120 17.91 -8.07 -0.83
CA ALA A 120 17.54 -6.68 -1.06
C ALA A 120 16.37 -6.54 -2.04
N PHE A 121 16.41 -7.32 -3.14
CA PHE A 121 15.34 -7.37 -4.13
C PHE A 121 14.00 -7.77 -3.49
N PHE A 122 13.92 -8.94 -2.85
CA PHE A 122 12.66 -9.40 -2.26
C PHE A 122 12.12 -8.50 -1.16
N ALA A 123 13.01 -7.87 -0.39
CA ALA A 123 12.62 -6.95 0.65
C ALA A 123 11.97 -5.67 0.09
N VAL A 124 12.42 -5.16 -1.07
CA VAL A 124 11.91 -3.91 -1.68
C VAL A 124 10.85 -4.17 -2.75
N ALA A 125 10.96 -5.28 -3.50
CA ALA A 125 10.02 -5.61 -4.59
C ALA A 125 8.59 -5.74 -4.08
N ARG A 126 8.41 -6.26 -2.88
CA ARG A 126 7.12 -6.37 -2.25
C ARG A 126 6.46 -5.00 -2.12
N GLU A 127 7.14 -4.02 -1.52
CA GLU A 127 6.59 -2.66 -1.31
C GLU A 127 6.33 -1.95 -2.64
N GLY A 128 7.22 -2.17 -3.61
CA GLY A 128 7.06 -1.61 -4.95
C GLY A 128 5.88 -2.21 -5.74
N LEU A 129 5.64 -3.52 -5.64
CA LEU A 129 4.51 -4.18 -6.27
C LEU A 129 3.17 -3.79 -5.61
N GLU A 130 3.13 -3.73 -4.26
CA GLU A 130 1.97 -3.24 -3.51
C GLU A 130 1.63 -1.80 -3.93
N THR A 131 2.65 -0.93 -4.03
CA THR A 131 2.49 0.44 -4.54
C THR A 131 1.91 0.46 -5.95
N ALA A 132 2.47 -0.32 -6.88
CA ALA A 132 2.04 -0.34 -8.28
C ALA A 132 0.57 -0.77 -8.41
N LEU A 133 0.16 -1.83 -7.72
CA LEU A 133 -1.22 -2.33 -7.73
C LEU A 133 -2.21 -1.32 -7.12
N PHE A 134 -1.87 -0.77 -5.96
CA PHE A 134 -2.75 0.14 -5.26
C PHE A 134 -2.88 1.49 -5.97
N VAL A 135 -1.76 2.01 -6.48
CA VAL A 135 -1.74 3.23 -7.28
C VAL A 135 -2.57 3.04 -8.55
N TYR A 136 -2.42 1.91 -9.25
CA TYR A 136 -3.23 1.61 -10.44
C TYR A 136 -4.73 1.60 -10.11
N ALA A 137 -5.15 0.85 -9.08
CA ALA A 137 -6.55 0.81 -8.67
C ALA A 137 -7.10 2.19 -8.32
N ASN A 138 -6.29 3.03 -7.67
CA ASN A 138 -6.69 4.37 -7.25
C ASN A 138 -6.69 5.40 -8.40
N PHE A 139 -5.88 5.21 -9.44
CA PHE A 139 -5.92 6.06 -10.64
C PHE A 139 -7.27 5.99 -11.35
N LYS A 140 -7.90 4.82 -11.38
CA LYS A 140 -9.20 4.62 -12.01
C LYS A 140 -10.35 5.27 -11.25
N THR A 141 -10.18 5.56 -9.94
CA THR A 141 -11.21 6.24 -9.14
C THR A 141 -11.25 7.75 -9.33
N VAL A 142 -10.17 8.36 -9.89
CA VAL A 142 -10.00 9.80 -10.00
C VAL A 142 -9.95 10.23 -11.47
N THR A 143 -10.79 11.17 -11.85
CA THR A 143 -10.97 11.66 -13.24
C THR A 143 -9.89 12.63 -13.74
N SER A 144 -8.98 13.11 -12.88
CA SER A 144 -7.94 14.05 -13.30
C SER A 144 -6.62 13.35 -13.62
N ASP A 145 -6.12 13.48 -14.84
CA ASP A 145 -4.95 12.76 -15.36
C ASP A 145 -3.63 12.97 -14.62
N SER A 146 -3.41 14.14 -14.01
CA SER A 146 -2.12 14.49 -13.40
C SER A 146 -2.10 14.46 -11.87
N ALA A 147 -3.23 14.71 -11.20
CA ALA A 147 -3.30 14.84 -9.75
C ALA A 147 -2.89 13.57 -8.96
N PRO A 148 -3.23 12.34 -9.41
CA PRO A 148 -2.75 11.13 -8.76
C PRO A 148 -1.23 10.96 -8.82
N SER A 149 -0.61 11.23 -9.98
CA SER A 149 0.85 11.13 -10.18
C SER A 149 1.61 12.12 -9.31
N ILE A 150 1.16 13.36 -9.24
CA ILE A 150 1.75 14.41 -8.39
C ILE A 150 1.68 13.98 -6.92
N GLY A 151 0.53 13.48 -6.46
CA GLY A 151 0.38 12.98 -5.10
C GLY A 151 1.38 11.86 -4.77
N LEU A 152 1.54 10.88 -5.65
CA LEU A 152 2.50 9.79 -5.49
C LEU A 152 3.94 10.30 -5.40
N ILE A 153 4.36 11.16 -6.33
CA ILE A 153 5.72 11.70 -6.36
C ILE A 153 6.01 12.49 -5.08
N LEU A 154 5.10 13.37 -4.65
CA LEU A 154 5.25 14.11 -3.41
C LEU A 154 5.32 13.18 -2.18
N GLY A 155 4.52 12.12 -2.16
CA GLY A 155 4.56 11.11 -1.11
C GLY A 155 5.91 10.40 -1.05
N LEU A 156 6.41 9.91 -2.19
CA LEU A 156 7.71 9.24 -2.28
C LEU A 156 8.88 10.16 -1.90
N VAL A 157 8.89 11.40 -2.40
CA VAL A 157 9.92 12.39 -2.03
C VAL A 157 9.91 12.66 -0.52
N THR A 158 8.72 12.85 0.06
CA THR A 158 8.57 13.05 1.51
C THR A 158 9.06 11.83 2.27
N ALA A 159 8.75 10.63 1.81
CA ALA A 159 9.19 9.38 2.42
C ALA A 159 10.73 9.22 2.41
N VAL A 160 11.38 9.52 1.28
CA VAL A 160 12.85 9.49 1.18
C VAL A 160 13.48 10.49 2.13
N LEU A 161 12.97 11.73 2.19
CA LEU A 161 13.45 12.76 3.11
C LEU A 161 13.31 12.31 4.57
N LEU A 162 12.15 11.78 4.96
CA LEU A 162 11.92 11.23 6.30
C LEU A 162 12.86 10.05 6.59
N GLY A 163 13.03 9.14 5.63
CA GLY A 163 13.96 8.01 5.75
C GLY A 163 15.41 8.45 6.01
N ILE A 164 15.88 9.47 5.28
CA ILE A 164 17.21 10.05 5.49
C ILE A 164 17.33 10.70 6.88
N LEU A 165 16.31 11.45 7.31
CA LEU A 165 16.29 12.10 8.62
C LEU A 165 16.29 11.08 9.77
N ILE A 166 15.53 9.98 9.62
CA ILE A 166 15.52 8.87 10.59
C ILE A 166 16.87 8.16 10.61
N TYR A 167 17.45 7.87 9.43
CA TYR A 167 18.77 7.24 9.32
C TYR A 167 19.86 8.08 9.98
N ARG A 168 19.82 9.41 9.82
CA ARG A 168 20.74 10.36 10.46
C ARG A 168 20.43 10.62 11.94
N GLN A 169 19.45 9.93 12.51
CA GLN A 169 18.98 10.12 13.89
C GLN A 169 18.52 11.56 14.22
N SER A 170 18.21 12.35 13.21
CA SER A 170 17.75 13.74 13.36
C SER A 170 16.30 13.80 13.88
N ILE A 171 15.51 12.75 13.62
CA ILE A 171 14.10 12.64 14.04
C ILE A 171 13.87 11.26 14.66
N LYS A 172 13.22 11.24 15.83
CA LYS A 172 12.72 10.01 16.48
C LYS A 172 11.25 9.85 16.16
N LEU A 173 10.92 9.23 15.02
CA LEU A 173 9.53 8.88 14.69
C LEU A 173 9.08 7.64 15.46
N ASN A 174 7.91 7.73 16.09
CA ASN A 174 7.23 6.56 16.61
C ASN A 174 6.57 5.81 15.44
N LEU A 175 7.31 4.88 14.84
CA LEU A 175 6.88 4.10 13.69
C LEU A 175 5.54 3.39 13.93
N THR A 176 5.33 2.85 15.14
CA THR A 176 4.06 2.18 15.47
C THR A 176 2.89 3.15 15.37
N LYS A 177 3.04 4.37 15.90
CA LYS A 177 1.98 5.39 15.82
C LYS A 177 1.77 5.87 14.39
N PHE A 178 2.87 6.10 13.66
CA PHE A 178 2.83 6.50 12.26
C PHE A 178 2.07 5.47 11.41
N PHE A 179 2.46 4.19 11.47
CA PHE A 179 1.80 3.12 10.71
C PHE A 179 0.36 2.85 11.15
N THR A 180 0.02 3.13 12.42
CA THR A 180 -1.37 3.02 12.87
C THR A 180 -2.23 4.11 12.23
N ILE A 181 -1.77 5.35 12.22
CA ILE A 181 -2.54 6.48 11.65
C ILE A 181 -2.66 6.33 10.12
N THR A 182 -1.54 6.11 9.44
CA THR A 182 -1.54 5.92 7.99
C THR A 182 -2.31 4.66 7.57
N GLY A 183 -2.27 3.60 8.37
CA GLY A 183 -3.04 2.39 8.14
C GLY A 183 -4.55 2.61 8.21
N VAL A 184 -5.04 3.39 9.20
CA VAL A 184 -6.46 3.78 9.25
C VAL A 184 -6.83 4.62 8.02
N ALA A 185 -5.99 5.58 7.63
CA ALA A 185 -6.22 6.38 6.45
C ALA A 185 -6.29 5.52 5.17
N LEU A 186 -5.40 4.53 5.02
CA LEU A 186 -5.43 3.59 3.90
C LEU A 186 -6.65 2.67 3.91
N VAL A 187 -7.14 2.26 5.08
CA VAL A 187 -8.41 1.50 5.17
C VAL A 187 -9.57 2.33 4.64
N VAL A 188 -9.61 3.64 4.94
CA VAL A 188 -10.65 4.54 4.40
C VAL A 188 -10.52 4.66 2.87
N VAL A 189 -9.31 4.84 2.35
CA VAL A 189 -9.07 4.86 0.89
C VAL A 189 -9.46 3.54 0.24
N ALA A 190 -9.10 2.40 0.86
CA ALA A 190 -9.46 1.08 0.36
C ALA A 190 -10.97 0.84 0.33
N ALA A 191 -11.73 1.40 1.29
CA ALA A 191 -13.19 1.39 1.24
C ALA A 191 -13.73 2.11 -0.01
N GLY A 192 -13.09 3.22 -0.39
CA GLY A 192 -13.41 3.94 -1.64
C GLY A 192 -13.11 3.13 -2.88
N VAL A 193 -11.94 2.45 -2.92
CA VAL A 193 -11.58 1.53 -4.00
C VAL A 193 -12.55 0.35 -4.08
N LEU A 194 -13.02 -0.17 -2.94
CA LEU A 194 -14.07 -1.20 -2.88
C LEU A 194 -15.37 -0.72 -3.52
N SER A 195 -15.83 0.48 -3.15
CA SER A 195 -17.03 1.09 -3.72
C SER A 195 -16.91 1.27 -5.22
N TYR A 196 -15.76 1.73 -5.71
CA TYR A 196 -15.46 1.85 -7.12
C TYR A 196 -15.47 0.49 -7.84
N GLY A 197 -14.81 -0.52 -7.28
CA GLY A 197 -14.80 -1.87 -7.86
C GLY A 197 -16.19 -2.49 -7.96
N ILE A 198 -17.07 -2.24 -6.97
CA ILE A 198 -18.47 -2.65 -7.03
C ILE A 198 -19.21 -1.91 -8.15
N HIS A 199 -18.98 -0.62 -8.32
CA HIS A 199 -19.55 0.18 -9.39
C HIS A 199 -19.21 -0.42 -10.76
N GLU A 200 -17.94 -0.66 -11.03
CA GLU A 200 -17.47 -1.24 -12.29
C GLU A 200 -18.10 -2.63 -12.58
N LEU A 201 -18.22 -3.46 -11.54
CA LEU A 201 -18.87 -4.77 -11.67
C LEU A 201 -20.40 -4.65 -11.86
N GLN A 202 -21.04 -3.60 -11.37
CA GLN A 202 -22.45 -3.30 -11.65
C GLN A 202 -22.64 -2.82 -13.08
N GLU A 203 -21.78 -1.94 -13.59
CA GLU A 203 -21.79 -1.48 -14.98
C GLU A 203 -21.53 -2.63 -15.97
N PHE A 204 -20.62 -3.55 -15.62
CA PHE A 204 -20.38 -4.78 -16.38
C PHE A 204 -21.59 -5.72 -16.38
N GLY A 205 -22.47 -5.63 -15.37
CA GLY A 205 -23.63 -6.51 -15.19
C GLY A 205 -23.36 -7.76 -14.34
N ALA A 206 -22.20 -7.88 -13.69
CA ALA A 206 -21.88 -8.97 -12.77
C ALA A 206 -22.55 -8.82 -11.40
N LEU A 207 -22.85 -7.59 -10.97
CA LEU A 207 -23.53 -7.29 -9.71
C LEU A 207 -24.86 -6.57 -9.99
N PRO A 208 -25.88 -6.83 -9.15
CA PRO A 208 -27.21 -6.22 -9.33
C PRO A 208 -27.25 -4.77 -8.82
N GLY A 209 -28.25 -4.01 -9.29
CA GLY A 209 -28.67 -2.75 -8.72
C GLY A 209 -27.86 -1.51 -9.11
N PRO A 210 -27.37 -1.36 -10.35
CA PRO A 210 -26.71 -0.12 -10.78
C PRO A 210 -27.65 1.09 -10.68
N ASP A 211 -28.95 0.91 -10.95
CA ASP A 211 -29.96 1.94 -10.91
C ASP A 211 -30.58 2.17 -9.51
N ALA A 212 -30.30 1.28 -8.54
CA ALA A 212 -30.76 1.40 -7.16
C ALA A 212 -29.88 2.39 -6.39
N LEU A 213 -30.03 3.68 -6.67
CA LEU A 213 -29.20 4.75 -6.11
C LEU A 213 -29.56 5.04 -4.66
N ALA A 214 -28.54 5.11 -3.79
CA ALA A 214 -28.65 5.66 -2.44
C ALA A 214 -28.69 7.19 -2.48
N TRP A 215 -27.91 7.80 -3.37
CA TRP A 215 -27.97 9.22 -3.71
C TRP A 215 -27.49 9.46 -5.15
N ASN A 216 -27.97 10.59 -5.68
CA ASN A 216 -27.45 11.20 -6.90
C ASN A 216 -27.32 12.70 -6.64
N VAL A 217 -26.11 13.16 -6.47
CA VAL A 217 -25.78 14.58 -6.21
C VAL A 217 -24.87 15.14 -7.31
N SER A 218 -24.88 14.54 -8.50
CA SER A 218 -24.07 14.96 -9.65
C SER A 218 -24.34 16.40 -10.08
N ASP A 219 -25.56 16.89 -9.86
CA ASP A 219 -25.96 18.28 -10.19
C ASP A 219 -25.35 19.32 -9.22
N TYR A 220 -24.97 18.89 -8.00
CA TYR A 220 -24.38 19.77 -6.98
C TYR A 220 -22.85 19.61 -6.87
N ILE A 221 -22.36 18.38 -7.01
CA ILE A 221 -20.95 18.05 -6.91
C ILE A 221 -20.57 17.22 -8.15
N ALA A 222 -20.11 17.90 -9.19
CA ALA A 222 -19.58 17.21 -10.36
C ALA A 222 -18.31 16.44 -9.99
N LYS A 223 -18.12 15.25 -10.57
CA LYS A 223 -16.96 14.39 -10.31
C LYS A 223 -15.65 15.10 -10.64
N GLU A 224 -15.66 15.97 -11.66
CA GLU A 224 -14.53 16.75 -12.16
C GLU A 224 -14.29 18.03 -11.33
N SER A 225 -15.19 18.39 -10.43
CA SER A 225 -15.00 19.55 -9.55
C SER A 225 -13.85 19.32 -8.56
N ILE A 226 -13.22 20.39 -8.08
CA ILE A 226 -12.16 20.30 -7.07
C ILE A 226 -12.67 19.56 -5.82
N ALA A 227 -13.88 19.88 -5.36
CA ALA A 227 -14.50 19.21 -4.23
C ALA A 227 -14.78 17.74 -4.51
N GLY A 228 -15.34 17.39 -5.67
CA GLY A 228 -15.58 16.02 -6.12
C GLY A 228 -14.30 15.20 -6.19
N SER A 229 -13.25 15.75 -6.80
CA SER A 229 -11.94 15.10 -6.92
C SER A 229 -11.25 14.87 -5.57
N ILE A 230 -11.36 15.82 -4.63
CA ILE A 230 -10.83 15.64 -3.26
C ILE A 230 -11.60 14.56 -2.52
N LEU A 231 -12.92 14.58 -2.55
CA LEU A 231 -13.78 13.59 -1.87
C LEU A 231 -13.61 12.20 -2.49
N ALA A 232 -13.56 12.09 -3.83
CA ALA A 232 -13.27 10.83 -4.51
C ALA A 232 -11.90 10.27 -4.12
N GLY A 233 -10.87 11.12 -4.11
CA GLY A 233 -9.50 10.71 -3.78
C GLY A 233 -9.24 10.47 -2.29
N THR A 234 -10.14 10.82 -1.37
CA THR A 234 -9.95 10.63 0.07
C THR A 234 -10.82 9.51 0.65
N ILE A 235 -12.11 9.58 0.44
CA ILE A 235 -13.09 8.64 1.00
C ILE A 235 -13.74 7.75 -0.07
N GLY A 236 -13.34 7.92 -1.34
CA GLY A 236 -13.94 7.21 -2.48
C GLY A 236 -15.35 7.67 -2.79
N PHE A 237 -15.69 8.93 -2.48
CA PHE A 237 -17.00 9.49 -2.76
C PHE A 237 -17.28 9.50 -4.26
N GLN A 238 -18.49 9.06 -4.63
CA GLN A 238 -19.01 9.16 -5.99
C GLN A 238 -20.32 9.96 -5.97
N PRO A 239 -20.52 10.89 -6.93
CA PRO A 239 -21.75 11.67 -7.02
C PRO A 239 -23.00 10.82 -7.21
N LYS A 240 -22.86 9.67 -7.88
CA LYS A 240 -23.89 8.62 -7.99
C LYS A 240 -23.39 7.39 -7.24
N THR A 241 -24.13 6.95 -6.23
CA THR A 241 -23.73 5.79 -5.41
C THR A 241 -24.92 4.87 -5.24
N SER A 242 -24.78 3.59 -5.55
CA SER A 242 -25.81 2.59 -5.33
C SER A 242 -25.88 2.18 -3.86
N TRP A 243 -27.02 1.61 -3.44
CA TRP A 243 -27.17 1.05 -2.09
C TRP A 243 -26.14 -0.06 -1.80
N LEU A 244 -25.80 -0.87 -2.80
CA LEU A 244 -24.81 -1.93 -2.64
C LEU A 244 -23.42 -1.36 -2.35
N GLN A 245 -23.01 -0.31 -3.07
CA GLN A 245 -21.75 0.40 -2.83
C GLN A 245 -21.69 0.99 -1.43
N LEU A 246 -22.77 1.67 -0.99
CA LEU A 246 -22.86 2.30 0.32
C LEU A 246 -22.75 1.27 1.44
N PHE A 247 -23.55 0.18 1.36
CA PHE A 247 -23.50 -0.86 2.38
C PHE A 247 -22.16 -1.58 2.43
N ALA A 248 -21.54 -1.89 1.29
CA ALA A 248 -20.22 -2.48 1.26
C ALA A 248 -19.16 -1.57 1.88
N TRP A 249 -19.19 -0.27 1.57
CA TRP A 249 -18.32 0.75 2.14
C TRP A 249 -18.47 0.83 3.67
N LEU A 250 -19.70 0.96 4.16
CA LEU A 250 -19.99 1.02 5.61
C LEU A 250 -19.60 -0.28 6.33
N ALA A 251 -19.93 -1.44 5.76
CA ALA A 251 -19.60 -2.74 6.33
C ALA A 251 -18.08 -2.94 6.40
N TYR A 252 -17.36 -2.59 5.34
CA TYR A 252 -15.91 -2.69 5.31
C TYR A 252 -15.27 -1.82 6.40
N LEU A 253 -15.63 -0.54 6.50
CA LEU A 253 -15.10 0.34 7.54
C LEU A 253 -15.49 -0.11 8.94
N GLY A 254 -16.76 -0.50 9.13
CA GLY A 254 -17.30 -0.95 10.42
C GLY A 254 -16.66 -2.23 10.94
N VAL A 255 -16.15 -3.08 10.04
CA VAL A 255 -15.44 -4.31 10.41
C VAL A 255 -13.94 -4.09 10.51
N VAL A 256 -13.32 -3.49 9.49
CA VAL A 256 -11.86 -3.43 9.37
C VAL A 256 -11.24 -2.46 10.38
N ILE A 257 -11.83 -1.27 10.57
CA ILE A 257 -11.27 -0.27 11.50
C ILE A 257 -11.26 -0.79 12.96
N PRO A 258 -12.37 -1.30 13.52
CA PRO A 258 -12.35 -1.84 14.88
C PRO A 258 -11.39 -3.02 15.05
N LEU A 259 -11.34 -3.92 14.06
CA LEU A 259 -10.38 -5.04 14.07
C LEU A 259 -8.93 -4.54 14.02
N TYR A 260 -8.67 -3.54 13.18
CA TYR A 260 -7.34 -2.96 13.05
C TYR A 260 -6.91 -2.22 14.32
N LEU A 261 -7.81 -1.50 14.99
CA LEU A 261 -7.48 -0.74 16.21
C LEU A 261 -7.38 -1.62 17.47
N ARG A 262 -7.87 -2.86 17.45
CA ARG A 262 -7.71 -3.77 18.59
C ARG A 262 -6.24 -3.91 18.99
N PRO A 263 -5.91 -3.78 20.29
CA PRO A 263 -4.54 -3.99 20.73
C PRO A 263 -4.11 -5.43 20.40
N ALA A 264 -2.91 -5.59 19.84
CA ALA A 264 -2.35 -6.91 19.62
C ALA A 264 -2.25 -7.63 20.99
N GLN A 265 -2.97 -8.75 21.15
CA GLN A 265 -2.85 -9.58 22.34
C GLN A 265 -1.37 -9.92 22.52
N LYS A 266 -0.80 -9.56 23.67
CA LYS A 266 0.49 -10.08 24.09
C LYS A 266 0.33 -11.59 24.14
N SER A 267 1.04 -12.32 23.27
CA SER A 267 1.22 -13.76 23.42
C SER A 267 1.82 -13.96 24.82
N VAL A 268 0.99 -14.45 25.74
CA VAL A 268 1.48 -14.94 27.03
C VAL A 268 2.28 -16.18 26.66
N ALA A 269 3.60 -16.04 26.58
CA ALA A 269 4.50 -17.15 26.55
C ALA A 269 4.18 -17.98 27.79
N LYS A 270 3.56 -19.13 27.58
CA LYS A 270 3.26 -20.12 28.62
C LYS A 270 4.62 -20.67 29.04
N ASN A 271 5.25 -19.99 30.02
CA ASN A 271 6.37 -20.56 30.75
C ASN A 271 5.84 -21.78 31.49
N SER A 272 5.88 -22.91 30.83
CA SER A 272 5.84 -24.22 31.49
C SER A 272 7.20 -24.43 32.13
N LEU A 273 7.42 -23.80 33.28
CA LEU A 273 8.38 -24.27 34.25
C LEU A 273 7.82 -25.59 34.80
N THR A 274 8.12 -26.69 34.15
CA THR A 274 8.14 -27.98 34.79
C THR A 274 9.32 -28.00 35.76
N SER A 275 9.02 -27.73 37.01
CA SER A 275 9.86 -28.14 38.12
C SER A 275 10.03 -29.64 38.09
N VAL A 276 11.24 -30.08 37.75
CA VAL A 276 11.64 -31.47 38.04
C VAL A 276 12.27 -31.43 39.43
N LYS A 277 11.60 -32.14 40.33
CA LYS A 277 12.18 -32.55 41.60
C LYS A 277 13.36 -33.51 41.38
#